data_6769f530fa87801f154391669753f90f
#
_entry.id   6769f530fa87801f154391669753f90f
#
_cell.length_a   1.000
_cell.length_b   1.000
_cell.length_c   1.000
_cell.angle_alpha   90.00
_cell.angle_beta   90.00
_cell.angle_gamma   90.00
#
_symmetry.space_group_name_H-M   'P 1'
#
loop_
_entity.id
_entity.type
_entity.pdbx_description
1 polymer ?
#
loop_
_entity_poly.entity_id
_entity_poly.type
_entity_poly.pdbx_seq_one_letter_code
_entity_poly.pdbx_strand_id
1 'polypeptide(L)'
;PTVNTPALQRAAFLLLLAGVTLALFWIIAPFFGAVFWAVVLTLLFMPLFRRLRARLRGRDTLAAVATLLICLLIVVVPLAFIIGAMADEAASFTQRVRSGELNLPAYFQQVVDALPTWLHGLLSRFGLLSMQDVGAKLSAALVQGGQAIAGHALAIGQDTLLLLVNLGLMLYLLFFFLRDGRELALLVRSAVPMQAAHASYLLHKFATVVRATVKGTVVVALVQGLL
;
A
#
# COMPACT_ATOMS: atom_id res chain seq x y z
N PRO A 1 25.08 35.36 38.85
CA PRO A 1 23.89 35.98 38.29
C PRO A 1 23.11 34.95 37.51
N THR A 2 22.17 34.27 38.18
CA THR A 2 21.23 33.34 37.56
C THR A 2 20.15 34.19 36.92
N VAL A 3 20.19 34.32 35.59
CA VAL A 3 19.14 34.97 34.79
C VAL A 3 17.94 34.03 34.77
N ASN A 4 17.19 34.01 35.85
CA ASN A 4 16.01 33.19 36.02
C ASN A 4 14.77 34.06 35.75
N THR A 5 14.65 34.54 34.51
CA THR A 5 13.46 35.29 34.10
C THR A 5 12.35 34.26 33.78
N PRO A 6 11.13 34.40 34.35
CA PRO A 6 10.01 33.48 34.12
C PRO A 6 9.65 33.35 32.60
N ALA A 7 10.01 34.35 31.82
CA ALA A 7 9.88 34.32 30.37
C ALA A 7 10.85 33.32 29.72
N LEU A 8 12.08 33.22 30.17
CA LEU A 8 13.09 32.29 29.65
C LEU A 8 12.71 30.85 29.99
N GLN A 9 12.21 30.60 31.20
CA GLN A 9 11.73 29.27 31.60
C GLN A 9 10.53 28.83 30.78
N ARG A 10 9.56 29.71 30.50
CA ARG A 10 8.41 29.42 29.63
C ARG A 10 8.85 29.16 28.21
N ALA A 11 9.76 29.93 27.64
CA ALA A 11 10.29 29.74 26.31
C ALA A 11 11.04 28.40 26.22
N ALA A 12 11.90 28.08 27.17
CA ALA A 12 12.62 26.81 27.23
C ALA A 12 11.64 25.61 27.36
N PHE A 13 10.62 25.72 28.20
CA PHE A 13 9.58 24.70 28.35
C PHE A 13 8.80 24.48 27.03
N LEU A 14 8.38 25.56 26.37
CA LEU A 14 7.65 25.47 25.08
C LEU A 14 8.53 24.88 23.97
N LEU A 15 9.82 25.25 23.92
CA LEU A 15 10.78 24.68 22.98
C LEU A 15 10.98 23.19 23.24
N LEU A 16 11.11 22.78 24.49
CA LEU A 16 11.28 21.39 24.89
C LEU A 16 10.01 20.61 24.58
N LEU A 17 8.83 21.14 24.86
CA LEU A 17 7.54 20.54 24.52
C LEU A 17 7.38 20.38 23.01
N ALA A 18 7.69 21.41 22.23
CA ALA A 18 7.65 21.37 20.79
C ALA A 18 8.64 20.33 20.23
N GLY A 19 9.87 20.29 20.76
CA GLY A 19 10.89 19.32 20.36
C GLY A 19 10.47 17.87 20.63
N VAL A 20 9.94 17.60 21.82
CA VAL A 20 9.42 16.26 22.18
C VAL A 20 8.22 15.88 21.30
N THR A 21 7.31 16.81 21.04
CA THR A 21 6.15 16.58 20.18
C THR A 21 6.57 16.28 18.75
N LEU A 22 7.53 17.03 18.21
CA LEU A 22 8.07 16.78 16.86
C LEU A 22 8.81 15.44 16.78
N ALA A 23 9.63 15.12 17.79
CA ALA A 23 10.32 13.83 17.86
C ALA A 23 9.33 12.66 17.93
N LEU A 24 8.27 12.79 18.74
CA LEU A 24 7.20 11.79 18.83
C LEU A 24 6.50 11.61 17.48
N PHE A 25 6.18 12.71 16.80
CA PHE A 25 5.53 12.67 15.49
C PHE A 25 6.43 11.98 14.45
N TRP A 26 7.73 12.26 14.50
CA TRP A 26 8.71 11.64 13.59
C TRP A 26 8.85 10.13 13.82
N ILE A 27 8.84 9.68 15.08
CA ILE A 27 8.89 8.26 15.45
C ILE A 27 7.60 7.52 15.00
N ILE A 28 6.44 8.18 15.11
CA ILE A 28 5.14 7.58 14.74
C ILE A 28 4.90 7.62 13.22
N ALA A 29 5.52 8.55 12.49
CA ALA A 29 5.30 8.75 11.06
C ALA A 29 5.35 7.46 10.22
N PRO A 30 6.34 6.54 10.35
CA PRO A 30 6.38 5.30 9.58
C PRO A 30 5.21 4.34 9.88
N PHE A 31 4.61 4.44 11.06
CA PHE A 31 3.50 3.60 11.50
C PHE A 31 2.12 4.20 11.21
N PHE A 32 2.08 5.46 10.74
CA PHE A 32 0.81 6.15 10.46
C PHE A 32 -0.06 5.37 9.46
N GLY A 33 0.57 4.75 8.45
CA GLY A 33 -0.12 3.90 7.49
C GLY A 33 -0.81 2.71 8.15
N ALA A 34 -0.14 2.02 9.08
CA ALA A 34 -0.70 0.88 9.81
C ALA A 34 -1.91 1.31 10.67
N VAL A 35 -1.80 2.44 11.37
CA VAL A 35 -2.90 3.00 12.17
C VAL A 35 -4.09 3.39 11.29
N PHE A 36 -3.82 4.10 10.19
CA PHE A 36 -4.86 4.54 9.26
C PHE A 36 -5.63 3.34 8.68
N TRP A 37 -4.92 2.33 8.16
CA TRP A 37 -5.56 1.15 7.60
C TRP A 37 -6.28 0.31 8.65
N ALA A 38 -5.77 0.23 9.88
CA ALA A 38 -6.48 -0.43 10.98
C ALA A 38 -7.82 0.26 11.28
N VAL A 39 -7.87 1.60 11.28
CA VAL A 39 -9.14 2.36 11.44
C VAL A 39 -10.08 2.10 10.27
N VAL A 40 -9.60 2.18 9.03
CA VAL A 40 -10.40 1.95 7.82
C VAL A 40 -11.02 0.54 7.83
N LEU A 41 -10.20 -0.49 8.08
CA LEU A 41 -10.65 -1.88 8.16
C LEU A 41 -11.62 -2.09 9.32
N THR A 42 -11.39 -1.46 10.48
CA THR A 42 -12.33 -1.49 11.60
C THR A 42 -13.70 -0.96 11.19
N LEU A 43 -13.74 0.19 10.53
CA LEU A 43 -15.00 0.79 10.07
C LEU A 43 -15.72 -0.09 9.05
N LEU A 44 -14.98 -0.78 8.19
CA LEU A 44 -15.51 -1.65 7.16
C LEU A 44 -16.05 -2.97 7.76
N PHE A 45 -15.28 -3.60 8.65
CA PHE A 45 -15.59 -4.90 9.24
C PHE A 45 -16.41 -4.81 10.54
N MET A 46 -16.69 -3.63 11.07
CA MET A 46 -17.56 -3.45 12.24
C MET A 46 -18.94 -4.12 12.13
N PRO A 47 -19.66 -4.05 10.97
CA PRO A 47 -20.94 -4.77 10.85
C PRO A 47 -20.77 -6.30 10.92
N LEU A 48 -19.67 -6.84 10.39
CA LEU A 48 -19.34 -8.26 10.47
C LEU A 48 -19.02 -8.65 11.91
N PHE A 49 -18.19 -7.88 12.60
CA PHE A 49 -17.87 -8.07 14.02
C PHE A 49 -19.13 -8.13 14.89
N ARG A 50 -20.05 -7.17 14.69
CA ARG A 50 -21.32 -7.17 15.44
C ARG A 50 -22.16 -8.42 15.22
N ARG A 51 -22.21 -8.95 13.99
CA ARG A 51 -22.91 -10.19 13.65
C ARG A 51 -22.25 -11.41 14.32
N LEU A 52 -20.90 -11.49 14.26
CA LEU A 52 -20.15 -12.58 14.90
C LEU A 52 -20.28 -12.52 16.42
N ARG A 53 -20.21 -11.33 17.02
CA ARG A 53 -20.42 -11.10 18.44
C ARG A 53 -21.78 -11.63 18.91
N ALA A 54 -22.84 -11.32 18.15
CA ALA A 54 -24.19 -11.81 18.45
C ALA A 54 -24.26 -13.34 18.40
N ARG A 55 -23.59 -13.99 17.41
CA ARG A 55 -23.53 -15.45 17.28
C ARG A 55 -22.67 -16.13 18.35
N LEU A 56 -21.60 -15.47 18.80
CA LEU A 56 -20.66 -15.97 19.79
C LEU A 56 -21.05 -15.61 21.24
N ARG A 57 -22.34 -15.39 21.49
CA ARG A 57 -22.91 -15.12 22.84
C ARG A 57 -22.25 -13.92 23.55
N GLY A 58 -21.87 -12.88 22.81
CA GLY A 58 -21.30 -11.65 23.37
C GLY A 58 -19.81 -11.73 23.74
N ARG A 59 -19.08 -12.77 23.33
CA ARG A 59 -17.63 -12.91 23.57
C ARG A 59 -16.85 -12.01 22.61
N ASP A 60 -16.50 -10.80 23.08
CA ASP A 60 -15.89 -9.76 22.26
C ASP A 60 -14.54 -10.18 21.67
N THR A 61 -13.69 -10.80 22.48
CA THR A 61 -12.37 -11.29 22.03
C THR A 61 -12.46 -12.33 20.91
N LEU A 62 -13.35 -13.33 21.06
CA LEU A 62 -13.53 -14.36 20.04
C LEU A 62 -14.13 -13.78 18.75
N ALA A 63 -15.05 -12.84 18.87
CA ALA A 63 -15.64 -12.16 17.73
C ALA A 63 -14.58 -11.28 16.99
N ALA A 64 -13.70 -10.61 17.73
CA ALA A 64 -12.63 -9.81 17.17
C ALA A 64 -11.60 -10.69 16.43
N VAL A 65 -11.15 -11.81 17.04
CA VAL A 65 -10.23 -12.76 16.40
C VAL A 65 -10.86 -13.38 15.15
N ALA A 66 -12.10 -13.82 15.22
CA ALA A 66 -12.80 -14.40 14.08
C ALA A 66 -12.95 -13.36 12.93
N THR A 67 -13.28 -12.10 13.25
CA THR A 67 -13.37 -11.02 12.27
C THR A 67 -12.01 -10.74 11.64
N LEU A 68 -10.94 -10.72 12.44
CA LEU A 68 -9.57 -10.51 11.99
C LEU A 68 -9.12 -11.63 11.04
N LEU A 69 -9.39 -12.89 11.38
CA LEU A 69 -9.07 -14.03 10.50
C LEU A 69 -9.83 -13.96 9.18
N ILE A 70 -11.11 -13.60 9.19
CA ILE A 70 -11.89 -13.41 7.97
C ILE A 70 -11.32 -12.24 7.14
N CYS A 71 -10.98 -11.13 7.78
CA CYS A 71 -10.34 -9.98 7.12
C CYS A 71 -9.02 -10.39 6.47
N LEU A 72 -8.16 -11.09 7.19
CA LEU A 72 -6.88 -11.59 6.69
C LEU A 72 -7.10 -12.51 5.49
N LEU A 73 -8.04 -13.42 5.56
CA LEU A 73 -8.35 -14.37 4.49
C LEU A 73 -8.87 -13.66 3.23
N ILE A 74 -9.77 -12.67 3.39
CA ILE A 74 -10.30 -11.87 2.28
C ILE A 74 -9.18 -11.07 1.57
N VAL A 75 -8.13 -10.66 2.29
CA VAL A 75 -7.02 -9.89 1.70
C VAL A 75 -5.93 -10.81 1.16
N VAL A 76 -5.52 -11.82 1.94
CA VAL A 76 -4.38 -12.68 1.60
C VAL A 76 -4.72 -13.63 0.44
N VAL A 77 -5.93 -14.18 0.39
CA VAL A 77 -6.28 -15.15 -0.67
C VAL A 77 -6.26 -14.53 -2.07
N PRO A 78 -6.91 -13.39 -2.34
CA PRO A 78 -6.81 -12.75 -3.65
C PRO A 78 -5.38 -12.30 -3.99
N LEU A 79 -4.65 -11.78 -3.00
CA LEU A 79 -3.28 -11.34 -3.19
C LEU A 79 -2.36 -12.51 -3.57
N ALA A 80 -2.46 -13.64 -2.88
CA ALA A 80 -1.71 -14.85 -3.20
C ALA A 80 -2.04 -15.38 -4.60
N PHE A 81 -3.34 -15.32 -4.98
CA PHE A 81 -3.76 -15.71 -6.33
C PHE A 81 -3.16 -14.80 -7.42
N ILE A 82 -3.18 -13.48 -7.20
CA ILE A 82 -2.60 -12.51 -8.14
C ILE A 82 -1.09 -12.73 -8.27
N ILE A 83 -0.37 -12.89 -7.14
CA ILE A 83 1.07 -13.12 -7.15
C ILE A 83 1.40 -14.43 -7.89
N GLY A 84 0.63 -15.51 -7.64
CA GLY A 84 0.79 -16.78 -8.34
C GLY A 84 0.59 -16.63 -9.85
N ALA A 85 -0.51 -16.00 -10.27
CA ALA A 85 -0.80 -15.76 -11.69
C ALA A 85 0.28 -14.90 -12.37
N MET A 86 0.79 -13.86 -11.68
CA MET A 86 1.89 -13.05 -12.21
C MET A 86 3.19 -13.84 -12.33
N ALA A 87 3.49 -14.72 -11.37
CA ALA A 87 4.68 -15.57 -11.43
C ALA A 87 4.61 -16.56 -12.60
N ASP A 88 3.46 -17.18 -12.81
CA ASP A 88 3.22 -18.09 -13.94
C ASP A 88 3.34 -17.38 -15.30
N GLU A 89 2.78 -16.18 -15.41
CA GLU A 89 2.88 -15.37 -16.63
C GLU A 89 4.32 -14.92 -16.89
N ALA A 90 5.06 -14.49 -15.86
CA ALA A 90 6.47 -14.11 -15.98
C ALA A 90 7.34 -15.30 -16.40
N ALA A 91 7.08 -16.50 -15.86
CA ALA A 91 7.77 -17.73 -16.24
C ALA A 91 7.48 -18.10 -17.71
N SER A 92 6.21 -18.06 -18.11
CA SER A 92 5.78 -18.35 -19.49
C SER A 92 6.37 -17.35 -20.48
N PHE A 93 6.38 -16.06 -20.15
CA PHE A 93 7.01 -15.03 -20.97
C PHE A 93 8.52 -15.28 -21.15
N THR A 94 9.21 -15.59 -20.05
CA THR A 94 10.64 -15.91 -20.08
C THR A 94 10.92 -17.14 -20.97
N GLN A 95 10.06 -18.14 -20.90
CA GLN A 95 10.17 -19.34 -21.73
C GLN A 95 9.94 -19.05 -23.19
N ARG A 96 8.91 -18.25 -23.54
CA ARG A 96 8.63 -17.83 -24.95
C ARG A 96 9.76 -16.98 -25.54
N VAL A 97 10.42 -16.14 -24.73
CA VAL A 97 11.62 -15.40 -25.14
C VAL A 97 12.78 -16.34 -25.39
N ARG A 98 12.99 -17.35 -24.52
CA ARG A 98 14.09 -18.32 -24.66
C ARG A 98 13.87 -19.33 -25.81
N SER A 99 12.62 -19.73 -26.05
CA SER A 99 12.29 -20.66 -27.15
C SER A 99 12.36 -20.01 -28.54
N GLY A 100 12.52 -18.67 -28.60
CA GLY A 100 12.55 -17.93 -29.86
C GLY A 100 11.19 -17.79 -30.53
N GLU A 101 10.09 -18.20 -29.86
CA GLU A 101 8.72 -17.99 -30.33
C GLU A 101 8.38 -16.50 -30.47
N LEU A 102 8.95 -15.67 -29.59
CA LEU A 102 8.98 -14.22 -29.75
C LEU A 102 10.21 -13.84 -30.59
N ASN A 103 10.08 -13.99 -31.90
CA ASN A 103 11.11 -13.56 -32.84
C ASN A 103 11.07 -12.01 -32.93
N LEU A 104 11.51 -11.36 -31.84
CA LEU A 104 11.59 -9.89 -31.73
C LEU A 104 12.30 -9.28 -32.96
N PRO A 105 13.40 -9.89 -33.49
CA PRO A 105 14.01 -9.46 -34.74
C PRO A 105 13.05 -9.47 -35.92
N ALA A 106 12.24 -10.52 -36.09
CA ALA A 106 11.31 -10.62 -37.23
C ALA A 106 10.14 -9.62 -37.09
N TYR A 107 9.60 -9.43 -35.90
CA TYR A 107 8.59 -8.41 -35.65
C TYR A 107 9.14 -6.99 -35.90
N PHE A 108 10.39 -6.73 -35.49
CA PHE A 108 11.02 -5.45 -35.71
C PHE A 108 11.25 -5.21 -37.22
N GLN A 109 11.72 -6.21 -37.97
CA GLN A 109 11.84 -6.12 -39.41
C GLN A 109 10.49 -5.86 -40.08
N GLN A 110 9.44 -6.57 -39.67
CA GLN A 110 8.10 -6.38 -40.22
C GLN A 110 7.56 -4.97 -39.96
N VAL A 111 7.87 -4.39 -38.79
CA VAL A 111 7.52 -2.99 -38.49
C VAL A 111 8.36 -2.01 -39.31
N VAL A 112 9.65 -2.27 -39.44
CA VAL A 112 10.54 -1.45 -40.26
C VAL A 112 10.13 -1.49 -41.73
N ASP A 113 9.83 -2.67 -42.27
CA ASP A 113 9.40 -2.84 -43.66
C ASP A 113 8.02 -2.21 -43.95
N ALA A 114 7.18 -2.09 -42.94
CA ALA A 114 5.87 -1.42 -43.05
C ALA A 114 5.97 0.13 -42.97
N LEU A 115 7.14 0.69 -42.68
CA LEU A 115 7.33 2.13 -42.56
C LEU A 115 7.49 2.78 -43.94
N PRO A 116 6.95 3.99 -44.16
CA PRO A 116 7.15 4.75 -45.40
C PRO A 116 8.64 5.06 -45.63
N THR A 117 9.04 5.07 -46.92
CA THR A 117 10.43 5.25 -47.35
C THR A 117 11.12 6.52 -46.81
N TRP A 118 10.37 7.56 -46.52
CA TRP A 118 10.93 8.81 -45.93
C TRP A 118 11.38 8.62 -44.49
N LEU A 119 10.74 7.71 -43.74
CA LEU A 119 11.13 7.36 -42.38
C LEU A 119 12.39 6.49 -42.35
N HIS A 120 12.60 5.63 -43.34
CA HIS A 120 13.83 4.83 -43.48
C HIS A 120 15.07 5.73 -43.58
N GLY A 121 14.97 6.85 -44.28
CA GLY A 121 16.06 7.83 -44.40
C GLY A 121 16.37 8.56 -43.08
N LEU A 122 15.38 8.76 -42.25
CA LEU A 122 15.56 9.35 -40.90
C LEU A 122 16.14 8.31 -39.91
N LEU A 123 15.62 7.12 -39.87
CA LEU A 123 16.10 6.04 -39.00
C LEU A 123 17.55 5.61 -39.35
N SER A 124 17.94 5.62 -40.61
CA SER A 124 19.33 5.35 -41.03
C SER A 124 20.31 6.44 -40.53
N ARG A 125 19.89 7.71 -40.53
CA ARG A 125 20.69 8.81 -39.99
C ARG A 125 20.89 8.76 -38.47
N PHE A 126 19.96 8.16 -37.74
CA PHE A 126 20.04 7.97 -36.30
C PHE A 126 20.68 6.62 -35.90
N GLY A 127 21.15 5.81 -36.88
CA GLY A 127 21.77 4.48 -36.59
C GLY A 127 20.83 3.42 -36.00
N LEU A 128 19.52 3.61 -36.14
CA LEU A 128 18.49 2.74 -35.54
C LEU A 128 18.08 1.57 -36.45
N LEU A 129 18.64 1.50 -37.67
CA LEU A 129 18.36 0.41 -38.65
C LEU A 129 19.29 -0.79 -38.49
N SER A 130 20.38 -0.67 -37.72
CA SER A 130 21.27 -1.81 -37.50
C SER A 130 20.74 -2.69 -36.39
N MET A 131 20.23 -3.85 -36.77
CA MET A 131 19.73 -4.90 -35.84
C MET A 131 20.76 -5.30 -34.78
N GLN A 132 22.07 -5.22 -35.12
CA GLN A 132 23.16 -5.53 -34.20
C GLN A 132 23.25 -4.52 -33.06
N ASP A 133 23.07 -3.22 -33.36
CA ASP A 133 23.13 -2.14 -32.34
C ASP A 133 21.87 -2.09 -31.46
N VAL A 134 20.71 -2.34 -32.05
CA VAL A 134 19.44 -2.44 -31.29
C VAL A 134 19.43 -3.68 -30.43
N GLY A 135 19.88 -4.83 -30.95
CA GLY A 135 20.00 -6.06 -30.19
C GLY A 135 21.02 -5.95 -29.04
N ALA A 136 22.17 -5.32 -29.30
CA ALA A 136 23.18 -5.07 -28.27
C ALA A 136 22.69 -4.09 -27.19
N LYS A 137 22.02 -3.01 -27.57
CA LYS A 137 21.42 -2.05 -26.63
C LYS A 137 20.27 -2.68 -25.82
N LEU A 138 19.43 -3.50 -26.46
CA LEU A 138 18.35 -4.21 -25.78
C LEU A 138 18.89 -5.28 -24.82
N SER A 139 19.88 -6.06 -25.24
CA SER A 139 20.54 -7.03 -24.35
C SER A 139 21.29 -6.35 -23.20
N ALA A 140 21.97 -5.23 -23.44
CA ALA A 140 22.58 -4.42 -22.39
C ALA A 140 21.52 -3.85 -21.43
N ALA A 141 20.40 -3.35 -21.93
CA ALA A 141 19.30 -2.84 -21.11
C ALA A 141 18.64 -3.98 -20.29
N LEU A 142 18.49 -5.18 -20.84
CA LEU A 142 17.97 -6.35 -20.14
C LEU A 142 18.96 -6.83 -19.04
N VAL A 143 20.26 -6.85 -19.33
CA VAL A 143 21.30 -7.17 -18.34
C VAL A 143 21.37 -6.11 -17.25
N GLN A 144 21.35 -4.83 -17.60
CA GLN A 144 21.28 -3.74 -16.61
C GLN A 144 20.00 -3.75 -15.80
N GLY A 145 18.86 -4.02 -16.45
CA GLY A 145 17.57 -4.22 -15.78
C GLY A 145 17.61 -5.41 -14.82
N GLY A 146 18.19 -6.53 -15.24
CA GLY A 146 18.38 -7.72 -14.41
C GLY A 146 19.30 -7.46 -13.21
N GLN A 147 20.39 -6.71 -13.40
CA GLN A 147 21.30 -6.30 -12.32
C GLN A 147 20.63 -5.30 -11.36
N ALA A 148 19.82 -4.38 -11.88
CA ALA A 148 19.03 -3.48 -11.06
C ALA A 148 18.02 -4.26 -10.20
N ILE A 149 17.33 -5.25 -10.76
CA ILE A 149 16.40 -6.13 -10.04
C ILE A 149 17.15 -6.93 -8.98
N ALA A 150 18.33 -7.49 -9.29
CA ALA A 150 19.14 -8.22 -8.33
C ALA A 150 19.69 -7.31 -7.22
N GLY A 151 20.09 -6.08 -7.53
CA GLY A 151 20.49 -5.07 -6.54
C GLY A 151 19.35 -4.62 -5.64
N HIS A 152 18.12 -4.57 -6.16
CA HIS A 152 16.93 -4.28 -5.38
C HIS A 152 16.45 -5.46 -4.52
N ALA A 153 16.92 -6.69 -4.77
CA ALA A 153 16.53 -7.85 -3.96
C ALA A 153 16.92 -7.71 -2.48
N LEU A 154 18.03 -7.06 -2.19
CA LEU A 154 18.44 -6.73 -0.80
C LEU A 154 17.57 -5.60 -0.20
N ALA A 155 17.24 -4.59 -0.98
CA ALA A 155 16.31 -3.53 -0.58
C ALA A 155 14.90 -4.09 -0.36
N ILE A 156 14.42 -4.98 -1.22
CA ILE A 156 13.14 -5.71 -1.07
C ILE A 156 13.13 -6.50 0.25
N GLY A 157 14.24 -7.09 0.67
CA GLY A 157 14.32 -7.80 1.96
C GLY A 157 14.09 -6.88 3.16
N GLN A 158 14.68 -5.69 3.16
CA GLN A 158 14.49 -4.69 4.22
C GLN A 158 13.07 -4.10 4.19
N ASP A 159 12.56 -3.78 3.01
CA ASP A 159 11.20 -3.28 2.82
C ASP A 159 10.15 -4.33 3.20
N THR A 160 10.41 -5.61 2.93
CA THR A 160 9.55 -6.73 3.33
C THR A 160 9.48 -6.88 4.86
N LEU A 161 10.58 -6.72 5.57
CA LEU A 161 10.58 -6.76 7.03
C LEU A 161 9.74 -5.61 7.60
N LEU A 162 9.92 -4.40 7.07
CA LEU A 162 9.16 -3.22 7.47
C LEU A 162 7.67 -3.39 7.15
N LEU A 163 7.35 -3.99 6.01
CA LEU A 163 5.98 -4.32 5.61
C LEU A 163 5.36 -5.34 6.57
N LEU A 164 6.09 -6.39 6.96
CA LEU A 164 5.62 -7.38 7.94
C LEU A 164 5.38 -6.75 9.32
N VAL A 165 6.27 -5.87 9.77
CA VAL A 165 6.11 -5.14 11.03
C VAL A 165 4.87 -4.24 10.96
N ASN A 166 4.70 -3.47 9.89
CA ASN A 166 3.53 -2.62 9.69
C ASN A 166 2.23 -3.43 9.57
N LEU A 167 2.26 -4.57 8.88
CA LEU A 167 1.12 -5.48 8.79
C LEU A 167 0.77 -6.06 10.16
N GLY A 168 1.77 -6.53 10.91
CA GLY A 168 1.58 -7.04 12.28
C GLY A 168 1.00 -5.98 13.20
N LEU A 169 1.53 -4.75 13.15
CA LEU A 169 1.01 -3.64 13.91
C LEU A 169 -0.43 -3.27 13.49
N MET A 170 -0.71 -3.25 12.19
CA MET A 170 -2.05 -2.99 11.67
C MET A 170 -3.05 -4.04 12.16
N LEU A 171 -2.71 -5.33 12.12
CA LEU A 171 -3.57 -6.41 12.60
C LEU A 171 -3.77 -6.36 14.12
N TYR A 172 -2.71 -6.02 14.86
CA TYR A 172 -2.77 -5.82 16.30
C TYR A 172 -3.74 -4.67 16.65
N LEU A 173 -3.58 -3.52 16.01
CA LEU A 173 -4.48 -2.37 16.20
C LEU A 173 -5.91 -2.69 15.76
N LEU A 174 -6.08 -3.37 14.64
CA LEU A 174 -7.39 -3.81 14.13
C LEU A 174 -8.11 -4.66 15.18
N PHE A 175 -7.41 -5.59 15.82
CA PHE A 175 -7.98 -6.41 16.89
C PHE A 175 -8.52 -5.55 18.04
N PHE A 176 -7.71 -4.61 18.55
CA PHE A 176 -8.12 -3.73 19.64
C PHE A 176 -9.24 -2.77 19.24
N PHE A 177 -9.16 -2.22 18.04
CA PHE A 177 -10.20 -1.33 17.52
C PHE A 177 -11.55 -2.03 17.32
N LEU A 178 -11.56 -3.31 16.97
CA LEU A 178 -12.77 -4.10 16.90
C LEU A 178 -13.29 -4.44 18.28
N ARG A 179 -12.41 -4.85 19.21
CA ARG A 179 -12.80 -5.28 20.56
C ARG A 179 -13.23 -4.11 21.43
N ASP A 180 -12.39 -3.07 21.49
CA ASP A 180 -12.53 -1.95 22.45
C ASP A 180 -12.95 -0.65 21.75
N GLY A 181 -13.41 -0.72 20.52
CA GLY A 181 -13.70 0.45 19.66
C GLY A 181 -14.69 1.46 20.24
N ARG A 182 -15.58 1.02 21.16
CA ARG A 182 -16.50 1.95 21.85
C ARG A 182 -15.76 2.81 22.88
N GLU A 183 -14.88 2.24 23.65
CA GLU A 183 -14.08 2.94 24.67
C GLU A 183 -13.09 3.88 24.00
N LEU A 184 -12.44 3.42 22.94
CA LEU A 184 -11.53 4.23 22.14
C LEU A 184 -12.26 5.43 21.50
N ALA A 185 -13.45 5.25 20.98
CA ALA A 185 -14.24 6.35 20.42
C ALA A 185 -14.62 7.38 21.50
N LEU A 186 -14.88 6.98 22.74
CA LEU A 186 -15.12 7.88 23.86
C LEU A 186 -13.86 8.63 24.26
N LEU A 187 -12.70 7.95 24.33
CA LEU A 187 -11.41 8.56 24.61
C LEU A 187 -11.04 9.61 23.55
N VAL A 188 -11.20 9.28 22.27
CA VAL A 188 -10.95 10.24 21.17
C VAL A 188 -11.86 11.46 21.28
N ARG A 189 -13.14 11.26 21.63
CA ARG A 189 -14.08 12.36 21.82
C ARG A 189 -13.70 13.25 22.99
N SER A 190 -13.20 12.70 24.09
CA SER A 190 -12.78 13.48 25.26
C SER A 190 -11.45 14.19 25.06
N ALA A 191 -10.58 13.66 24.22
CA ALA A 191 -9.27 14.23 23.92
C ALA A 191 -9.34 15.44 22.95
N VAL A 192 -10.39 15.52 22.13
CA VAL A 192 -10.54 16.62 21.17
C VAL A 192 -11.24 17.79 21.86
N PRO A 193 -10.61 19.00 21.93
CA PRO A 193 -11.17 20.18 22.58
C PRO A 193 -12.26 20.84 21.69
N MET A 194 -13.32 20.07 21.36
CA MET A 194 -14.45 20.49 20.55
C MET A 194 -15.77 20.11 21.24
N GLN A 195 -16.85 20.81 20.87
CA GLN A 195 -18.18 20.43 21.34
C GLN A 195 -18.51 18.99 20.90
N ALA A 196 -18.98 18.17 21.83
CA ALA A 196 -19.26 16.74 21.62
C ALA A 196 -20.15 16.44 20.39
N ALA A 197 -21.07 17.37 20.07
CA ALA A 197 -21.93 17.28 18.89
C ALA A 197 -21.13 17.37 17.58
N HIS A 198 -20.20 18.33 17.48
CA HIS A 198 -19.36 18.51 16.29
C HIS A 198 -18.38 17.34 16.11
N ALA A 199 -17.73 16.87 17.19
CA ALA A 199 -16.85 15.72 17.14
C ALA A 199 -17.58 14.47 16.66
N SER A 200 -18.80 14.22 17.16
CA SER A 200 -19.61 13.06 16.74
C SER A 200 -20.05 13.15 15.27
N TYR A 201 -20.41 14.34 14.80
CA TYR A 201 -20.77 14.58 13.39
C TYR A 201 -19.59 14.31 12.45
N LEU A 202 -18.38 14.82 12.77
CA LEU A 202 -17.19 14.62 11.98
C LEU A 202 -16.78 13.13 11.91
N LEU A 203 -16.77 12.43 13.04
CA LEU A 203 -16.48 11.00 13.08
C LEU A 203 -17.48 10.18 12.28
N HIS A 204 -18.78 10.51 12.37
CA HIS A 204 -19.80 9.83 11.58
C HIS A 204 -19.64 10.10 10.08
N LYS A 205 -19.38 11.36 9.70
CA LYS A 205 -19.15 11.73 8.31
C LYS A 205 -17.91 11.05 7.74
N PHE A 206 -16.81 11.05 8.50
CA PHE A 206 -15.60 10.32 8.14
C PHE A 206 -15.88 8.82 7.91
N ALA A 207 -16.54 8.16 8.85
CA ALA A 207 -16.90 6.75 8.72
C ALA A 207 -17.79 6.47 7.51
N THR A 208 -18.71 7.38 7.18
CA THR A 208 -19.60 7.24 6.03
C THR A 208 -18.83 7.39 4.72
N VAL A 209 -17.95 8.38 4.61
CA VAL A 209 -17.11 8.62 3.43
C VAL A 209 -16.18 7.41 3.19
N VAL A 210 -15.46 6.96 4.22
CA VAL A 210 -14.57 5.80 4.11
C VAL A 210 -15.31 4.56 3.61
N ARG A 211 -16.49 4.25 4.20
CA ARG A 211 -17.30 3.11 3.75
C ARG A 211 -17.79 3.25 2.33
N ALA A 212 -18.23 4.44 1.93
CA ALA A 212 -18.71 4.70 0.57
C ALA A 212 -17.59 4.56 -0.45
N THR A 213 -16.41 5.14 -0.18
CA THR A 213 -15.23 5.06 -1.04
C THR A 213 -14.77 3.62 -1.21
N VAL A 214 -14.57 2.87 -0.12
CA VAL A 214 -14.11 1.48 -0.21
C VAL A 214 -15.12 0.60 -0.95
N LYS A 215 -16.43 0.72 -0.64
CA LYS A 215 -17.46 -0.02 -1.36
C LYS A 215 -17.49 0.33 -2.84
N GLY A 216 -17.41 1.62 -3.18
CA GLY A 216 -17.36 2.08 -4.57
C GLY A 216 -16.16 1.51 -5.32
N THR A 217 -14.97 1.58 -4.72
CA THR A 217 -13.74 1.03 -5.32
C THR A 217 -13.85 -0.49 -5.55
N VAL A 218 -14.40 -1.24 -4.59
CA VAL A 218 -14.58 -2.69 -4.73
C VAL A 218 -15.56 -3.01 -5.86
N VAL A 219 -16.67 -2.28 -5.96
CA VAL A 219 -17.65 -2.48 -7.05
C VAL A 219 -17.02 -2.19 -8.41
N VAL A 220 -16.29 -1.07 -8.52
CA VAL A 220 -15.60 -0.71 -9.78
C VAL A 220 -14.55 -1.75 -10.13
N ALA A 221 -13.74 -2.22 -9.17
CA ALA A 221 -12.74 -3.25 -9.40
C ALA A 221 -13.35 -4.59 -9.86
N LEU A 222 -14.51 -4.98 -9.29
CA LEU A 222 -15.22 -6.19 -9.72
C LEU A 222 -15.77 -6.04 -11.14
N VAL A 223 -16.33 -4.89 -11.49
CA VAL A 223 -16.83 -4.64 -12.85
C VAL A 223 -15.67 -4.64 -13.87
N GLN A 224 -14.56 -3.99 -13.53
CA GLN A 224 -13.35 -3.97 -14.39
C GLN A 224 -12.69 -5.35 -14.55
N GLY A 225 -12.76 -6.19 -13.51
CA GLY A 225 -12.21 -7.55 -13.57
C GLY A 225 -13.09 -8.55 -14.30
N LEU A 226 -14.37 -8.21 -14.59
CA LEU A 226 -15.32 -9.01 -15.35
C LEU A 226 -15.37 -8.64 -16.84
N LEU A 227 -14.86 -7.48 -17.22
CA LEU A 227 -14.71 -7.00 -18.60
C LEU A 227 -13.41 -7.47 -19.21
#